data_27133f5524336933257934f13e6593e8
#
_entry.id   27133f5524336933257934f13e6593e8
#
_cell.length_a   1.000
_cell.length_b   1.000
_cell.length_c   1.000
_cell.angle_alpha   90.00
_cell.angle_beta   90.00
_cell.angle_gamma   90.00
#
_symmetry.space_group_name_H-M   'P 1'
#
loop_
_entity.id
_entity.type
_entity.pdbx_description
1 polymer ?
#
loop_
_entity_poly.entity_id
_entity_poly.type
_entity_poly.pdbx_seq_one_letter_code
_entity_poly.pdbx_strand_id
1 'polypeptide(L)'
;MAEIGETAESLAERVGVDPKTAARWVTPGRVPHPRHRAAVSRALSREVGELWPEVVRRREPAWFRPWAEVEREATSLRSFETSVLPGLLQTEEYAHAVLSSGPLADDEVEGYVAARVARQAAVFDRPRPPLTVFVVDEAALRRGEPKIMHPQLDHLVAMAQRPRVLLHVLPLRAGFHPGQAGPFVIASVDDGDDVAYLDDQAAGRTTKDVAALWQVWDTLRSVALPRDQSIQLLKARPWLT
;
A
#
# COMPACT_ATOMS: atom_id res chain seq x y z
N MET A 1 -21.06 1.48 -14.77
CA MET A 1 -21.55 1.91 -16.11
C MET A 1 -22.90 2.59 -15.98
N ALA A 2 -23.94 1.94 -15.45
CA ALA A 2 -25.24 2.62 -15.22
C ALA A 2 -25.14 3.87 -14.34
N GLU A 3 -24.27 3.90 -13.36
CA GLU A 3 -24.02 5.06 -12.49
C GLU A 3 -23.33 6.24 -13.19
N ILE A 4 -22.72 6.03 -14.37
CA ILE A 4 -22.03 7.06 -15.16
C ILE A 4 -22.83 7.46 -16.40
N GLY A 5 -24.03 6.90 -16.61
CA GLY A 5 -24.88 7.19 -17.79
C GLY A 5 -24.28 6.76 -19.13
N GLU A 6 -23.26 5.89 -19.13
CA GLU A 6 -22.55 5.45 -20.34
C GLU A 6 -23.11 4.11 -20.84
N THR A 7 -23.34 4.00 -22.16
CA THR A 7 -23.74 2.73 -22.78
C THR A 7 -22.52 1.98 -23.34
N ALA A 8 -22.67 0.66 -23.56
CA ALA A 8 -21.61 -0.14 -24.15
C ALA A 8 -21.29 0.31 -25.60
N GLU A 9 -22.29 0.75 -26.33
CA GLU A 9 -22.15 1.27 -27.70
C GLU A 9 -21.36 2.58 -27.72
N SER A 10 -21.73 3.53 -26.86
CA SER A 10 -21.03 4.82 -26.72
C SER A 10 -19.58 4.63 -26.33
N LEU A 11 -19.32 3.75 -25.33
CA LEU A 11 -17.96 3.41 -24.92
C LEU A 11 -17.16 2.73 -26.05
N ALA A 12 -17.81 1.85 -26.83
CA ALA A 12 -17.16 1.16 -27.94
C ALA A 12 -16.67 2.15 -29.00
N GLU A 13 -17.51 3.11 -29.37
CA GLU A 13 -17.18 4.17 -30.33
C GLU A 13 -16.00 5.03 -29.85
N ARG A 14 -16.04 5.49 -28.58
CA ARG A 14 -15.00 6.35 -28.00
C ARG A 14 -13.65 5.64 -27.80
N VAL A 15 -13.66 4.35 -27.57
CA VAL A 15 -12.45 3.53 -27.36
C VAL A 15 -11.94 2.92 -28.68
N GLY A 16 -12.78 2.90 -29.75
CA GLY A 16 -12.44 2.32 -31.04
C GLY A 16 -12.43 0.77 -31.01
N VAL A 17 -13.43 0.17 -30.37
CA VAL A 17 -13.60 -1.29 -30.30
C VAL A 17 -14.98 -1.73 -30.75
N ASP A 18 -15.15 -3.01 -31.06
CA ASP A 18 -16.46 -3.59 -31.38
C ASP A 18 -17.44 -3.48 -30.19
N PRO A 19 -18.71 -3.13 -30.38
CA PRO A 19 -19.71 -3.02 -29.33
C PRO A 19 -19.84 -4.27 -28.45
N LYS A 20 -19.70 -5.47 -29.02
CA LYS A 20 -19.69 -6.72 -28.24
C LYS A 20 -18.49 -6.82 -27.29
N THR A 21 -17.36 -6.22 -27.66
CA THR A 21 -16.16 -6.16 -26.81
C THR A 21 -16.41 -5.22 -25.62
N ALA A 22 -16.97 -4.04 -25.84
CA ALA A 22 -17.34 -3.12 -24.77
C ALA A 22 -18.45 -3.70 -23.87
N ALA A 23 -19.45 -4.35 -24.44
CA ALA A 23 -20.54 -5.02 -23.71
C ALA A 23 -20.01 -6.11 -22.75
N ARG A 24 -18.93 -6.82 -23.13
CA ARG A 24 -18.29 -7.78 -22.22
C ARG A 24 -17.69 -7.15 -20.97
N TRP A 25 -17.24 -5.90 -21.06
CA TRP A 25 -16.60 -5.22 -19.91
C TRP A 25 -17.62 -4.79 -18.83
N VAL A 26 -18.90 -4.71 -19.16
CA VAL A 26 -19.97 -4.47 -18.18
C VAL A 26 -20.47 -5.76 -17.49
N THR A 27 -20.00 -6.93 -17.95
CA THR A 27 -20.31 -8.20 -17.32
C THR A 27 -19.40 -8.43 -16.11
N PRO A 28 -19.93 -8.81 -14.94
CA PRO A 28 -19.12 -9.09 -13.75
C PRO A 28 -17.94 -10.03 -14.03
N GLY A 29 -16.76 -9.71 -13.50
CA GLY A 29 -15.53 -10.50 -13.67
C GLY A 29 -14.87 -10.37 -15.06
N ARG A 30 -15.40 -9.55 -15.97
CA ARG A 30 -14.79 -9.24 -17.26
C ARG A 30 -14.17 -7.83 -17.24
N VAL A 31 -12.89 -7.75 -17.58
CA VAL A 31 -12.10 -6.51 -17.52
C VAL A 31 -11.57 -6.14 -18.91
N PRO A 32 -11.36 -4.84 -19.18
CA PRO A 32 -10.71 -4.42 -20.41
C PRO A 32 -9.31 -5.04 -20.55
N HIS A 33 -9.00 -5.50 -21.76
CA HIS A 33 -7.65 -5.98 -22.08
C HIS A 33 -6.63 -4.84 -21.88
N PRO A 34 -5.40 -5.08 -21.40
CA PRO A 34 -4.40 -4.03 -21.12
C PRO A 34 -4.28 -2.96 -22.20
N ARG A 35 -4.18 -3.36 -23.48
CA ARG A 35 -4.06 -2.44 -24.63
C ARG A 35 -5.21 -1.40 -24.75
N HIS A 36 -6.37 -1.65 -24.13
CA HIS A 36 -7.53 -0.74 -24.21
C HIS A 36 -7.71 0.11 -22.97
N ARG A 37 -7.00 -0.19 -21.85
CA ARG A 37 -7.24 0.43 -20.55
C ARG A 37 -7.03 1.94 -20.56
N ALA A 38 -5.93 2.42 -21.16
CA ALA A 38 -5.67 3.85 -21.28
C ALA A 38 -6.75 4.60 -22.10
N ALA A 39 -7.27 3.98 -23.15
CA ALA A 39 -8.36 4.54 -23.92
C ALA A 39 -9.69 4.55 -23.13
N VAL A 40 -9.95 3.49 -22.38
CA VAL A 40 -11.14 3.39 -21.51
C VAL A 40 -11.07 4.43 -20.37
N SER A 41 -9.93 4.58 -19.68
CA SER A 41 -9.76 5.61 -18.64
C SER A 41 -10.04 7.01 -19.21
N ARG A 42 -9.46 7.35 -20.34
CA ARG A 42 -9.70 8.64 -21.01
C ARG A 42 -11.17 8.83 -21.41
N ALA A 43 -11.78 7.79 -21.98
CA ALA A 43 -13.18 7.85 -22.39
C ALA A 43 -14.13 8.07 -21.20
N LEU A 44 -13.87 7.48 -20.06
CA LEU A 44 -14.71 7.55 -18.88
C LEU A 44 -14.28 8.64 -17.88
N SER A 45 -13.15 9.32 -18.13
CA SER A 45 -12.51 10.27 -17.19
C SER A 45 -12.35 9.70 -15.77
N ARG A 46 -12.08 8.40 -15.69
CA ARG A 46 -11.89 7.64 -14.45
C ARG A 46 -10.87 6.53 -14.66
N GLU A 47 -10.15 6.21 -13.61
CA GLU A 47 -9.17 5.12 -13.66
C GLU A 47 -9.86 3.75 -13.83
N VAL A 48 -9.29 2.90 -14.69
CA VAL A 48 -9.81 1.55 -14.93
C VAL A 48 -9.90 0.73 -13.65
N GLY A 49 -8.95 0.92 -12.72
CA GLY A 49 -8.94 0.25 -11.42
C GLY A 49 -10.12 0.61 -10.51
N GLU A 50 -10.67 1.82 -10.63
CA GLU A 50 -11.88 2.23 -9.89
C GLU A 50 -13.13 1.51 -10.40
N LEU A 51 -13.23 1.35 -11.71
CA LEU A 51 -14.40 0.76 -12.38
C LEU A 51 -14.32 -0.78 -12.43
N TRP A 52 -13.13 -1.30 -12.48
CA TRP A 52 -12.83 -2.74 -12.48
C TRP A 52 -11.78 -3.09 -11.42
N PRO A 53 -12.15 -3.20 -10.16
CA PRO A 53 -11.22 -3.53 -9.08
C PRO A 53 -10.44 -4.84 -9.31
N GLU A 54 -10.99 -5.74 -10.13
CA GLU A 54 -10.33 -6.98 -10.51
C GLU A 54 -9.05 -6.74 -11.35
N VAL A 55 -8.94 -5.61 -12.04
CA VAL A 55 -7.72 -5.24 -12.78
C VAL A 55 -6.58 -5.03 -11.80
N VAL A 56 -6.85 -4.34 -10.71
CA VAL A 56 -5.88 -4.09 -9.63
C VAL A 56 -5.54 -5.38 -8.92
N ARG A 57 -6.55 -6.18 -8.54
CA ARG A 57 -6.34 -7.48 -7.89
C ARG A 57 -5.51 -8.46 -8.71
N ARG A 58 -5.62 -8.44 -10.05
CA ARG A 58 -4.81 -9.30 -10.93
C ARG A 58 -3.35 -8.86 -11.04
N ARG A 59 -3.02 -7.63 -10.66
CA ARG A 59 -1.65 -7.10 -10.62
C ARG A 59 -0.95 -7.35 -9.29
N GLU A 60 -1.70 -7.62 -8.22
CA GLU A 60 -1.09 -8.08 -6.97
C GLU A 60 -0.46 -9.46 -7.16
N PRO A 61 0.77 -9.69 -6.69
CA PRO A 61 1.39 -11.01 -6.72
C PRO A 61 0.46 -12.05 -6.09
N ALA A 62 0.40 -13.26 -6.66
CA ALA A 62 -0.50 -14.30 -6.19
C ALA A 62 -0.31 -14.63 -4.69
N TRP A 63 0.95 -14.60 -4.23
CA TRP A 63 1.31 -14.84 -2.84
C TRP A 63 0.87 -13.71 -1.88
N PHE A 64 0.65 -12.49 -2.38
CA PHE A 64 0.23 -11.34 -1.57
C PHE A 64 -1.30 -11.25 -1.41
N ARG A 65 -2.08 -11.83 -2.33
CA ARG A 65 -3.56 -11.73 -2.33
C ARG A 65 -4.23 -12.15 -1.03
N PRO A 66 -3.82 -13.26 -0.38
CA PRO A 66 -4.41 -13.65 0.91
C PRO A 66 -4.24 -12.56 1.97
N TRP A 67 -3.07 -11.90 2.00
CA TRP A 67 -2.84 -10.80 2.91
C TRP A 67 -3.68 -9.57 2.57
N ALA A 68 -3.80 -9.20 1.30
CA ALA A 68 -4.62 -8.07 0.88
C ALA A 68 -6.11 -8.24 1.25
N GLU A 69 -6.59 -9.47 1.38
CA GLU A 69 -7.94 -9.76 1.89
C GLU A 69 -8.04 -9.50 3.39
N VAL A 70 -7.10 -10.01 4.17
CA VAL A 70 -7.00 -9.75 5.62
C VAL A 70 -6.89 -8.25 5.88
N GLU A 71 -6.05 -7.54 5.16
CA GLU A 71 -5.84 -6.09 5.31
C GLU A 71 -7.11 -5.28 5.06
N ARG A 72 -7.96 -5.70 4.10
CA ARG A 72 -9.26 -5.06 3.83
C ARG A 72 -10.29 -5.27 4.94
N GLU A 73 -10.24 -6.38 5.64
CA GLU A 73 -11.16 -6.71 6.73
C GLU A 73 -10.65 -6.25 8.09
N ALA A 74 -9.38 -5.93 8.21
CA ALA A 74 -8.74 -5.57 9.45
C ALA A 74 -9.42 -4.39 10.15
N THR A 75 -9.60 -4.47 11.45
CA THR A 75 -10.05 -3.39 12.36
C THR A 75 -8.86 -2.64 12.94
N SER A 76 -7.72 -3.31 13.00
CA SER A 76 -6.43 -2.66 13.29
C SER A 76 -5.27 -3.31 12.53
N LEU A 77 -4.27 -2.50 12.20
CA LEU A 77 -3.02 -2.91 11.57
C LEU A 77 -1.85 -2.35 12.37
N ARG A 78 -0.86 -3.17 12.62
CA ARG A 78 0.41 -2.80 13.25
C ARG A 78 1.55 -3.21 12.34
N SER A 79 2.23 -2.24 11.76
CA SER A 79 3.28 -2.46 10.77
C SER A 79 4.62 -1.99 11.31
N PHE A 80 5.60 -2.84 11.23
CA PHE A 80 7.00 -2.52 11.48
C PHE A 80 7.82 -2.70 10.20
N GLU A 81 8.64 -1.70 9.88
CA GLU A 81 9.50 -1.70 8.70
C GLU A 81 10.91 -1.22 9.03
N THR A 82 11.91 -1.91 8.47
CA THR A 82 13.34 -1.66 8.73
C THR A 82 14.08 -1.00 7.58
N SER A 83 13.77 -1.38 6.34
CA SER A 83 14.61 -1.06 5.18
C SER A 83 13.92 -0.20 4.14
N VAL A 84 12.62 -0.34 4.01
CA VAL A 84 11.75 0.47 3.14
C VAL A 84 10.59 1.03 3.96
N LEU A 85 9.88 1.99 3.42
CA LEU A 85 8.69 2.51 4.07
C LEU A 85 7.50 1.55 3.88
N PRO A 86 6.56 1.49 4.84
CA PRO A 86 5.36 0.67 4.70
C PRO A 86 4.63 0.96 3.40
N GLY A 87 4.25 -0.09 2.65
CA GLY A 87 3.58 0.08 1.36
C GLY A 87 2.31 0.91 1.42
N LEU A 88 1.61 0.94 2.58
CA LEU A 88 0.45 1.78 2.83
C LEU A 88 0.77 3.28 3.00
N LEU A 89 2.04 3.64 3.16
CA LEU A 89 2.50 5.02 3.37
C LEU A 89 3.40 5.55 2.24
N GLN A 90 3.55 4.80 1.14
CA GLN A 90 4.41 5.21 0.03
C GLN A 90 3.68 6.15 -0.93
N THR A 91 4.37 7.19 -1.41
CA THR A 91 3.94 7.92 -2.62
C THR A 91 4.15 7.07 -3.87
N GLU A 92 3.52 7.46 -4.98
CA GLU A 92 3.71 6.75 -6.26
C GLU A 92 5.17 6.76 -6.69
N GLU A 93 5.86 7.90 -6.56
CA GLU A 93 7.26 8.08 -6.94
C GLU A 93 8.19 7.22 -6.08
N TYR A 94 7.93 7.14 -4.76
CA TYR A 94 8.70 6.27 -3.88
C TYR A 94 8.44 4.80 -4.20
N ALA A 95 7.18 4.41 -4.39
CA ALA A 95 6.80 3.04 -4.77
C ALA A 95 7.46 2.62 -6.09
N HIS A 96 7.43 3.53 -7.09
CA HIS A 96 8.07 3.31 -8.37
C HIS A 96 9.59 3.11 -8.21
N ALA A 97 10.27 4.00 -7.46
CA ALA A 97 11.71 3.90 -7.24
C ALA A 97 12.12 2.59 -6.55
N VAL A 98 11.34 2.15 -5.54
CA VAL A 98 11.59 0.87 -4.85
C VAL A 98 11.38 -0.31 -5.78
N LEU A 99 10.27 -0.34 -6.53
CA LEU A 99 9.94 -1.46 -7.42
C LEU A 99 10.89 -1.55 -8.62
N SER A 100 11.32 -0.40 -9.18
CA SER A 100 12.29 -0.34 -10.28
C SER A 100 13.71 -0.71 -9.86
N SER A 101 14.01 -0.77 -8.57
CA SER A 101 15.31 -1.25 -8.08
C SER A 101 15.45 -2.78 -8.14
N GLY A 102 14.36 -3.49 -8.36
CA GLY A 102 14.30 -4.95 -8.51
C GLY A 102 14.34 -5.41 -9.98
N PRO A 103 14.20 -6.70 -10.22
CA PRO A 103 14.28 -7.31 -11.55
C PRO A 103 12.94 -7.28 -12.33
N LEU A 104 12.07 -6.31 -12.06
CA LEU A 104 10.77 -6.19 -12.72
C LEU A 104 10.90 -5.43 -14.05
N ALA A 105 10.08 -5.80 -15.04
CA ALA A 105 9.94 -5.01 -16.25
C ALA A 105 9.11 -3.75 -16.01
N ASP A 106 9.31 -2.69 -16.80
CA ASP A 106 8.68 -1.37 -16.59
C ASP A 106 7.15 -1.44 -16.50
N ASP A 107 6.51 -2.24 -17.35
CA ASP A 107 5.06 -2.43 -17.35
C ASP A 107 4.55 -3.20 -16.12
N GLU A 108 5.38 -4.05 -15.53
CA GLU A 108 5.09 -4.70 -14.26
C GLU A 108 5.21 -3.72 -13.09
N VAL A 109 6.25 -2.85 -13.10
CA VAL A 109 6.44 -1.79 -12.10
C VAL A 109 5.21 -0.90 -12.05
N GLU A 110 4.77 -0.34 -13.19
CA GLU A 110 3.56 0.48 -13.28
C GLU A 110 2.33 -0.26 -12.73
N GLY A 111 2.25 -1.55 -13.03
CA GLY A 111 1.18 -2.40 -12.54
C GLY A 111 1.16 -2.54 -11.03
N TYR A 112 2.30 -2.75 -10.42
CA TYR A 112 2.42 -2.90 -8.97
C TYR A 112 2.28 -1.57 -8.23
N VAL A 113 2.74 -0.46 -8.80
CA VAL A 113 2.50 0.89 -8.26
C VAL A 113 1.00 1.17 -8.19
N ALA A 114 0.29 0.98 -9.31
CA ALA A 114 -1.17 1.18 -9.34
C ALA A 114 -1.91 0.27 -8.34
N ALA A 115 -1.49 -1.00 -8.19
CA ALA A 115 -2.06 -1.91 -7.20
C ALA A 115 -1.82 -1.41 -5.76
N ARG A 116 -0.63 -0.86 -5.48
CA ARG A 116 -0.27 -0.31 -4.17
C ARG A 116 -1.11 0.90 -3.80
N VAL A 117 -1.27 1.84 -4.72
CA VAL A 117 -2.12 3.03 -4.52
C VAL A 117 -3.59 2.64 -4.28
N ALA A 118 -4.12 1.74 -5.11
CA ALA A 118 -5.50 1.26 -4.93
C ALA A 118 -5.70 0.55 -3.59
N ARG A 119 -4.69 -0.18 -3.08
CA ARG A 119 -4.72 -0.81 -1.76
C ARG A 119 -4.74 0.23 -0.64
N GLN A 120 -3.97 1.33 -0.75
CA GLN A 120 -4.00 2.43 0.22
C GLN A 120 -5.40 3.01 0.34
N ALA A 121 -6.05 3.33 -0.79
CA ALA A 121 -7.43 3.83 -0.81
C ALA A 121 -8.40 2.81 -0.18
N ALA A 122 -8.27 1.52 -0.49
CA ALA A 122 -9.12 0.47 0.08
C ALA A 122 -8.99 0.35 1.61
N VAL A 123 -7.84 0.68 2.18
CA VAL A 123 -7.62 0.66 3.63
C VAL A 123 -8.06 1.96 4.30
N PHE A 124 -7.66 3.12 3.75
CA PHE A 124 -7.80 4.39 4.44
C PHE A 124 -9.09 5.15 4.11
N ASP A 125 -9.69 4.93 2.94
CA ASP A 125 -10.81 5.74 2.46
C ASP A 125 -12.17 5.02 2.60
N ARG A 126 -12.19 3.88 3.29
CA ARG A 126 -13.43 3.16 3.63
C ARG A 126 -14.18 3.86 4.79
N PRO A 127 -15.51 3.63 4.93
CA PRO A 127 -16.33 4.28 5.96
C PRO A 127 -15.83 4.06 7.40
N ARG A 128 -15.21 2.91 7.67
CA ARG A 128 -14.60 2.57 8.97
C ARG A 128 -13.14 2.15 8.74
N PRO A 129 -12.20 3.10 8.57
CA PRO A 129 -10.80 2.74 8.39
C PRO A 129 -10.25 2.06 9.66
N PRO A 130 -9.30 1.12 9.53
CA PRO A 130 -8.70 0.46 10.67
C PRO A 130 -7.89 1.46 11.53
N LEU A 131 -7.67 1.12 12.79
CA LEU A 131 -6.60 1.76 13.53
C LEU A 131 -5.27 1.25 12.96
N THR A 132 -4.50 2.13 12.34
CA THR A 132 -3.18 1.78 11.81
C THR A 132 -2.08 2.36 12.68
N VAL A 133 -1.17 1.52 13.12
CA VAL A 133 0.00 1.92 13.91
C VAL A 133 1.24 1.49 13.16
N PHE A 134 2.04 2.46 12.76
CA PHE A 134 3.29 2.24 12.06
C PHE A 134 4.46 2.53 13.00
N VAL A 135 5.42 1.61 13.04
CA VAL A 135 6.75 1.83 13.60
C VAL A 135 7.74 1.70 12.44
N VAL A 136 8.41 2.78 12.12
CA VAL A 136 9.35 2.85 10.99
C VAL A 136 10.74 3.10 11.55
N ASP A 137 11.69 2.22 11.21
CA ASP A 137 13.08 2.43 11.56
C ASP A 137 13.63 3.68 10.85
N GLU A 138 14.37 4.51 11.57
CA GLU A 138 14.99 5.72 11.02
C GLU A 138 15.92 5.40 9.83
N ALA A 139 16.48 4.18 9.77
CA ALA A 139 17.30 3.75 8.63
C ALA A 139 16.51 3.75 7.30
N ALA A 140 15.22 3.38 7.32
CA ALA A 140 14.36 3.43 6.15
C ALA A 140 14.10 4.87 5.67
N LEU A 141 14.01 5.83 6.61
CA LEU A 141 13.80 7.24 6.31
C LEU A 141 15.02 7.93 5.68
N ARG A 142 16.20 7.35 5.88
CA ARG A 142 17.48 7.88 5.38
C ARG A 142 17.89 7.31 4.03
N ARG A 143 17.16 6.32 3.51
CA ARG A 143 17.47 5.63 2.26
C ARG A 143 16.68 6.24 1.10
N GLY A 144 17.38 6.63 0.06
CA GLY A 144 16.79 7.15 -1.18
C GLY A 144 17.33 8.53 -1.55
N GLU A 145 17.06 8.93 -2.79
CA GLU A 145 17.48 10.23 -3.31
C GLU A 145 16.62 11.36 -2.73
N PRO A 146 17.22 12.54 -2.43
CA PRO A 146 16.47 13.67 -1.86
C PRO A 146 15.21 14.04 -2.64
N LYS A 147 15.25 14.03 -3.98
CA LYS A 147 14.10 14.36 -4.84
C LYS A 147 12.87 13.46 -4.61
N ILE A 148 13.09 12.20 -4.18
CA ILE A 148 12.04 11.23 -3.86
C ILE A 148 11.67 11.32 -2.38
N MET A 149 12.68 11.44 -1.52
CA MET A 149 12.47 11.41 -0.07
C MET A 149 11.80 12.67 0.47
N HIS A 150 12.05 13.87 -0.08
CA HIS A 150 11.36 15.08 0.38
C HIS A 150 9.83 14.97 0.30
N PRO A 151 9.21 14.70 -0.87
CA PRO A 151 7.77 14.56 -0.96
C PRO A 151 7.26 13.34 -0.17
N GLN A 152 8.03 12.27 -0.08
CA GLN A 152 7.68 11.10 0.69
C GLN A 152 7.61 11.40 2.21
N LEU A 153 8.55 12.14 2.77
CA LEU A 153 8.52 12.53 4.18
C LEU A 153 7.39 13.52 4.48
N ASP A 154 7.10 14.44 3.55
CA ASP A 154 5.94 15.32 3.67
C ASP A 154 4.63 14.52 3.66
N HIS A 155 4.53 13.51 2.82
CA HIS A 155 3.41 12.57 2.81
C HIS A 155 3.26 11.82 4.14
N LEU A 156 4.35 11.33 4.73
CA LEU A 156 4.31 10.69 6.06
C LEU A 156 3.77 11.63 7.13
N VAL A 157 4.19 12.89 7.10
CA VAL A 157 3.66 13.91 8.03
C VAL A 157 2.17 14.14 7.82
N ALA A 158 1.70 14.21 6.56
CA ALA A 158 0.28 14.34 6.24
C ALA A 158 -0.52 13.11 6.69
N MET A 159 -0.03 11.91 6.41
CA MET A 159 -0.67 10.66 6.86
C MET A 159 -0.76 10.57 8.37
N ALA A 160 0.27 11.00 9.11
CA ALA A 160 0.25 11.04 10.56
C ALA A 160 -0.79 12.02 11.15
N GLN A 161 -1.36 12.95 10.36
CA GLN A 161 -2.46 13.81 10.79
C GLN A 161 -3.84 13.16 10.58
N ARG A 162 -3.95 12.10 9.79
CA ARG A 162 -5.24 11.43 9.57
C ARG A 162 -5.76 10.78 10.86
N PRO A 163 -7.08 10.82 11.09
CA PRO A 163 -7.68 10.04 12.16
C PRO A 163 -7.33 8.55 12.06
N ARG A 164 -7.07 7.90 13.20
CA ARG A 164 -6.74 6.47 13.30
C ARG A 164 -5.42 6.05 12.62
N VAL A 165 -4.54 7.00 12.29
CA VAL A 165 -3.17 6.73 11.82
C VAL A 165 -2.18 7.21 12.89
N LEU A 166 -1.41 6.28 13.43
CA LEU A 166 -0.35 6.54 14.41
C LEU A 166 0.98 6.18 13.77
N LEU A 167 1.88 7.14 13.67
CA LEU A 167 3.21 6.95 13.10
C LEU A 167 4.28 7.21 14.16
N HIS A 168 5.17 6.26 14.33
CA HIS A 168 6.28 6.29 15.27
C HIS A 168 7.57 6.00 14.53
N VAL A 169 8.62 6.75 14.83
CA VAL A 169 9.96 6.48 14.33
C VAL A 169 10.75 5.75 15.40
N LEU A 170 11.36 4.64 15.01
CA LEU A 170 12.36 3.96 15.82
C LEU A 170 13.72 4.61 15.53
N PRO A 171 14.29 5.40 16.45
CA PRO A 171 15.48 6.17 16.15
C PRO A 171 16.74 5.28 16.14
N LEU A 172 17.71 5.59 15.29
CA LEU A 172 19.01 4.85 15.24
C LEU A 172 19.70 4.74 16.60
N ARG A 173 19.50 5.71 17.50
CA ARG A 173 20.05 5.67 18.85
C ARG A 173 19.45 4.57 19.74
N ALA A 174 18.34 3.94 19.31
CA ALA A 174 17.80 2.77 20.03
C ALA A 174 18.75 1.57 19.98
N GLY A 175 19.71 1.56 19.04
CA GLY A 175 20.70 0.49 18.92
C GLY A 175 20.10 -0.81 18.39
N PHE A 176 20.58 -1.95 18.91
CA PHE A 176 20.05 -3.26 18.52
C PHE A 176 18.64 -3.49 19.07
N HIS A 177 17.79 -4.05 18.23
CA HIS A 177 16.40 -4.37 18.56
C HIS A 177 15.92 -5.62 17.80
N PRO A 178 14.91 -6.34 18.29
CA PRO A 178 14.47 -7.61 17.70
C PRO A 178 13.87 -7.45 16.28
N GLY A 179 13.42 -6.27 15.90
CA GLY A 179 12.89 -5.98 14.55
C GLY A 179 13.93 -6.07 13.44
N GLN A 180 15.24 -6.13 13.76
CA GLN A 180 16.29 -6.34 12.76
C GLN A 180 16.20 -7.71 12.07
N ALA A 181 15.41 -8.65 12.63
CA ALA A 181 15.12 -9.93 11.99
C ALA A 181 14.24 -9.81 10.73
N GLY A 182 13.56 -8.69 10.53
CA GLY A 182 12.77 -8.40 9.35
C GLY A 182 11.48 -7.64 9.64
N PRO A 183 10.83 -7.12 8.59
CA PRO A 183 9.56 -6.42 8.68
C PRO A 183 8.40 -7.38 8.94
N PHE A 184 7.34 -6.87 9.55
CA PHE A 184 6.09 -7.61 9.72
C PHE A 184 4.89 -6.69 9.90
N VAL A 185 3.70 -7.24 9.62
CA VAL A 185 2.43 -6.56 9.90
C VAL A 185 1.53 -7.53 10.69
N ILE A 186 0.91 -7.06 11.76
CA ILE A 186 -0.12 -7.79 12.49
C ILE A 186 -1.45 -7.13 12.20
N ALA A 187 -2.44 -7.89 11.74
CA ALA A 187 -3.81 -7.48 11.53
C ALA A 187 -4.71 -8.12 12.58
N SER A 188 -5.56 -7.31 13.21
CA SER A 188 -6.69 -7.79 14.00
C SER A 188 -7.97 -7.64 13.18
N VAL A 189 -8.81 -8.66 13.17
CA VAL A 189 -10.12 -8.68 12.51
C VAL A 189 -11.25 -8.84 13.54
N ASP A 190 -12.45 -8.42 13.18
CA ASP A 190 -13.61 -8.66 14.03
C ASP A 190 -13.91 -10.17 14.11
N ASP A 191 -14.20 -10.67 15.28
CA ASP A 191 -14.59 -12.06 15.56
C ASP A 191 -13.58 -13.13 15.06
N GLY A 192 -12.30 -12.78 14.89
CA GLY A 192 -11.25 -13.68 14.41
C GLY A 192 -9.94 -13.60 15.18
N ASP A 193 -9.06 -14.54 14.88
CA ASP A 193 -7.68 -14.52 15.37
C ASP A 193 -6.88 -13.43 14.65
N ASP A 194 -5.88 -12.88 15.34
CA ASP A 194 -4.87 -12.04 14.69
C ASP A 194 -4.12 -12.83 13.62
N VAL A 195 -3.82 -12.15 12.52
CA VAL A 195 -3.05 -12.70 11.41
C VAL A 195 -1.86 -11.80 11.16
N ALA A 196 -0.68 -12.36 10.99
CA ALA A 196 0.49 -11.59 10.60
C ALA A 196 0.92 -11.89 9.17
N TYR A 197 1.51 -10.88 8.56
CA TYR A 197 2.24 -10.97 7.31
C TYR A 197 3.72 -10.74 7.58
N LEU A 198 4.53 -11.63 7.04
CA LEU A 198 5.99 -11.59 7.09
C LEU A 198 6.48 -11.47 5.65
N ASP A 199 7.26 -10.45 5.37
CA ASP A 199 7.88 -10.25 4.05
C ASP A 199 9.27 -10.90 4.02
N ASP A 200 9.60 -11.55 2.91
CA ASP A 200 10.92 -12.12 2.66
C ASP A 200 11.36 -11.91 1.20
N GLN A 201 12.57 -12.30 0.87
CA GLN A 201 13.17 -12.09 -0.45
C GLN A 201 12.48 -12.85 -1.59
N ALA A 202 11.80 -13.95 -1.28
CA ALA A 202 11.22 -14.82 -2.30
C ALA A 202 9.71 -14.62 -2.43
N ALA A 203 9.00 -14.62 -1.29
CA ALA A 203 7.55 -14.45 -1.23
C ALA A 203 7.13 -14.17 0.22
N GLY A 204 6.25 -13.21 0.41
CA GLY A 204 5.65 -12.98 1.72
C GLY A 204 4.73 -14.14 2.13
N ARG A 205 4.55 -14.30 3.42
CA ARG A 205 3.68 -15.34 4.00
C ARG A 205 2.79 -14.81 5.09
N THR A 206 1.60 -15.35 5.21
CA THR A 206 0.69 -15.11 6.33
C THR A 206 0.84 -16.20 7.39
N THR A 207 0.64 -15.84 8.66
CA THR A 207 0.64 -16.77 9.79
C THR A 207 -0.36 -16.34 10.85
N LYS A 208 -0.97 -17.32 11.55
CA LYS A 208 -1.77 -17.11 12.76
C LYS A 208 -0.95 -17.28 14.04
N ASP A 209 0.29 -17.76 13.93
CA ASP A 209 1.21 -17.78 15.07
C ASP A 209 1.85 -16.41 15.24
N VAL A 210 1.19 -15.56 16.02
CA VAL A 210 1.54 -14.15 16.19
C VAL A 210 2.12 -13.83 17.57
N ALA A 211 2.16 -14.79 18.51
CA ALA A 211 2.55 -14.54 19.90
C ALA A 211 3.95 -13.93 20.02
N ALA A 212 4.93 -14.48 19.29
CA ALA A 212 6.30 -13.96 19.28
C ALA A 212 6.36 -12.56 18.65
N LEU A 213 5.56 -12.30 17.61
CA LEU A 213 5.52 -11.00 16.94
C LEU A 213 4.93 -9.91 17.84
N TRP A 214 3.97 -10.24 18.68
CA TRP A 214 3.46 -9.33 19.68
C TRP A 214 4.53 -8.92 20.70
N GLN A 215 5.35 -9.85 21.18
CA GLN A 215 6.47 -9.52 22.07
C GLN A 215 7.51 -8.62 21.40
N VAL A 216 7.81 -8.89 20.12
CA VAL A 216 8.69 -8.03 19.31
C VAL A 216 8.05 -6.65 19.16
N TRP A 217 6.76 -6.58 18.83
CA TRP A 217 6.03 -5.32 18.69
C TRP A 217 6.09 -4.46 19.95
N ASP A 218 5.80 -5.05 21.12
CA ASP A 218 5.83 -4.32 22.39
C ASP A 218 7.23 -3.78 22.69
N THR A 219 8.27 -4.57 22.41
CA THR A 219 9.66 -4.13 22.54
C THR A 219 9.98 -2.94 21.64
N LEU A 220 9.60 -3.03 20.35
CA LEU A 220 9.82 -1.94 19.39
C LEU A 220 9.07 -0.67 19.79
N ARG A 221 7.82 -0.81 20.22
CA ARG A 221 7.00 0.31 20.68
C ARG A 221 7.58 1.00 21.90
N SER A 222 8.22 0.25 22.82
CA SER A 222 8.81 0.80 24.05
C SER A 222 10.00 1.74 23.78
N VAL A 223 10.71 1.56 22.66
CA VAL A 223 11.90 2.35 22.28
C VAL A 223 11.66 3.31 21.12
N ALA A 224 10.49 3.22 20.48
CA ALA A 224 10.08 4.15 19.43
C ALA A 224 9.74 5.54 20.01
N LEU A 225 9.96 6.58 19.22
CA LEU A 225 9.61 7.95 19.59
C LEU A 225 8.09 8.09 19.75
N PRO A 226 7.63 8.90 20.72
CA PRO A 226 6.24 9.36 20.76
C PRO A 226 5.83 10.00 19.42
N ARG A 227 4.51 9.96 19.11
CA ARG A 227 3.96 10.47 17.84
C ARG A 227 4.45 11.88 17.51
N ASP A 228 4.37 12.81 18.45
CA ASP A 228 4.71 14.21 18.19
C ASP A 228 6.22 14.39 17.92
N GLN A 229 7.07 13.67 18.65
CA GLN A 229 8.51 13.66 18.41
C GLN A 229 8.85 13.01 17.04
N SER A 230 8.13 11.97 16.66
CA SER A 230 8.27 11.35 15.34
C SER A 230 7.93 12.33 14.22
N ILE A 231 6.82 13.08 14.35
CA ILE A 231 6.43 14.10 13.39
C ILE A 231 7.46 15.24 13.34
N GLN A 232 7.98 15.66 14.49
CA GLN A 232 9.03 16.69 14.54
C GLN A 232 10.31 16.23 13.82
N LEU A 233 10.72 14.97 14.04
CA LEU A 233 11.88 14.39 13.38
C LEU A 233 11.71 14.32 11.84
N LEU A 234 10.52 13.90 11.38
CA LEU A 234 10.18 13.87 9.95
C LEU A 234 10.17 15.25 9.31
N LYS A 235 9.73 16.28 10.03
CA LYS A 235 9.75 17.67 9.56
C LYS A 235 11.17 18.23 9.53
N ALA A 236 11.95 17.98 10.55
CA ALA A 236 13.33 18.45 10.66
C ALA A 236 14.27 17.76 9.66
N ARG A 237 14.03 16.45 9.38
CA ARG A 237 14.82 15.62 8.45
C ARG A 237 16.30 15.98 8.38
N PRO A 238 17.04 15.91 9.51
CA PRO A 238 18.40 16.45 9.64
C PRO A 238 19.44 15.73 8.75
N TRP A 239 19.06 14.60 8.17
CA TRP A 239 19.88 13.80 7.27
C TRP A 239 19.65 14.08 5.78
N LEU A 240 18.66 14.92 5.44
CA LEU A 240 18.24 15.20 4.08
C LEU A 240 18.55 16.68 3.76
N THR A 241 19.81 16.97 3.53
CA THR A 241 20.33 18.31 3.18
C THR A 241 20.76 18.37 1.73
#